data_ac4177a88d07c46670e21afbe0a25de6
#
_entry.id   ac4177a88d07c46670e21afbe0a25de6
#
_cell.length_a   1.000
_cell.length_b   1.000
_cell.length_c   1.000
_cell.angle_alpha   90.00
_cell.angle_beta   90.00
_cell.angle_gamma   90.00
#
_symmetry.space_group_name_H-M   'P 1'
#
loop_
_entity.id
_entity.type
_entity.pdbx_description
1 polymer ?
#
loop_
_entity_poly.entity_id
_entity_poly.type
_entity_poly.pdbx_seq_one_letter_code
_entity_poly.pdbx_strand_id
1 'polypeptide(L)'
;MRKVFLILFCFSAMQMIAQEQQNTLTAILFDYTHQFPYADLAIDFGDNSSIGISVIRKRADNLLFGIDGSYIFGSKIKEENLFDEIATENGEIINKDGLFANVLTFERGFSTFLLGGKAFTFSENNESGIYLMGGIGYMQHKIRIQTQEDFIPHLSEEYKKGYDRLTGGISMKVNANYMYFSKKNNIKFFAGVELIKGWTKNLRAYNFDEMEYTSKDYRNDILVGIKAGVIIPIFKRTTAEFHYR
;
A
#
# COMPACT_ATOMS: atom_id res chain seq x y z
N MET A 1 -21.73 5.40 -29.19
CA MET A 1 -22.58 6.03 -28.16
C MET A 1 -22.11 5.74 -26.74
N ARG A 2 -21.78 4.52 -26.34
CA ARG A 2 -21.34 4.18 -24.96
C ARG A 2 -20.07 4.91 -24.49
N LYS A 3 -19.08 5.15 -25.36
CA LYS A 3 -17.83 5.86 -25.04
C LYS A 3 -18.02 7.38 -24.85
N VAL A 4 -18.97 7.99 -25.57
CA VAL A 4 -19.30 9.41 -25.45
C VAL A 4 -20.04 9.69 -24.13
N PHE A 5 -20.87 8.74 -23.69
CA PHE A 5 -21.58 8.86 -22.39
C PHE A 5 -20.62 8.79 -21.19
N LEU A 6 -19.56 7.97 -21.29
CA LEU A 6 -18.53 7.87 -20.23
C LEU A 6 -17.71 9.18 -20.12
N ILE A 7 -17.37 9.79 -21.25
CA ILE A 7 -16.61 11.06 -21.29
C ILE A 7 -17.47 12.20 -20.75
N LEU A 8 -18.76 12.26 -21.12
CA LEU A 8 -19.71 13.26 -20.60
C LEU A 8 -19.96 13.09 -19.10
N PHE A 9 -20.02 11.86 -18.59
CA PHE A 9 -20.14 11.59 -17.15
C PHE A 9 -18.90 12.01 -16.37
N CYS A 10 -17.71 11.76 -16.89
CA CYS A 10 -16.46 12.26 -16.30
C CYS A 10 -16.37 13.79 -16.33
N PHE A 11 -16.88 14.46 -17.40
CA PHE A 11 -16.87 15.92 -17.52
C PHE A 11 -17.87 16.58 -16.57
N SER A 12 -19.06 15.98 -16.39
CA SER A 12 -20.07 16.50 -15.44
C SER A 12 -19.63 16.31 -13.98
N ALA A 13 -18.93 15.21 -13.67
CA ALA A 13 -18.32 14.99 -12.36
C ALA A 13 -17.23 16.03 -12.05
N MET A 14 -16.45 16.45 -13.07
CA MET A 14 -15.45 17.53 -12.91
C MET A 14 -16.08 18.91 -12.64
N GLN A 15 -17.26 19.21 -13.18
CA GLN A 15 -17.91 20.51 -12.97
C GLN A 15 -18.55 20.66 -11.59
N MET A 16 -19.02 19.58 -10.96
CA MET A 16 -19.48 19.61 -9.57
C MET A 16 -18.39 19.98 -8.56
N ILE A 17 -17.14 19.84 -8.93
CA ILE A 17 -15.97 20.13 -8.08
C ILE A 17 -15.61 21.64 -8.05
N ALA A 18 -16.17 22.45 -8.97
CA ALA A 18 -15.72 23.83 -9.17
C ALA A 18 -16.45 24.90 -8.31
N GLN A 19 -17.56 24.58 -7.66
CA GLN A 19 -18.43 25.59 -7.01
C GLN A 19 -18.31 25.73 -5.49
N GLU A 20 -17.59 24.86 -4.78
CA GLU A 20 -17.47 24.92 -3.31
C GLU A 20 -16.13 25.50 -2.87
N GLN A 21 -16.05 26.83 -2.71
CA GLN A 21 -14.79 27.57 -2.54
C GLN A 21 -14.48 28.01 -1.10
N GLN A 22 -15.24 27.58 -0.09
CA GLN A 22 -14.94 27.88 1.31
C GLN A 22 -14.61 26.60 2.10
N ASN A 23 -13.43 26.61 2.76
CA ASN A 23 -12.93 25.56 3.66
C ASN A 23 -12.64 24.16 3.05
N THR A 24 -12.20 24.10 1.80
CA THR A 24 -11.69 22.85 1.22
C THR A 24 -10.18 22.75 1.41
N LEU A 25 -9.72 21.60 1.90
CA LEU A 25 -8.30 21.28 2.02
C LEU A 25 -7.94 20.15 1.05
N THR A 26 -6.94 20.36 0.20
CA THR A 26 -6.28 19.27 -0.52
C THR A 26 -4.90 19.08 0.08
N ALA A 27 -4.51 17.85 0.36
CA ALA A 27 -3.21 17.56 0.96
C ALA A 27 -2.60 16.29 0.36
N ILE A 28 -1.29 16.29 0.24
CA ILE A 28 -0.48 15.10 -0.03
C ILE A 28 0.09 14.64 1.31
N LEU A 29 -0.06 13.36 1.60
CA LEU A 29 0.48 12.71 2.79
C LEU A 29 1.58 11.75 2.37
N PHE A 30 2.67 11.75 3.11
CA PHE A 30 3.73 10.75 3.01
C PHE A 30 3.84 10.06 4.35
N ASP A 31 3.80 8.75 4.36
CA ASP A 31 3.84 7.97 5.58
C ASP A 31 4.81 6.79 5.53
N TYR A 32 5.22 6.43 6.73
CA TYR A 32 5.80 5.15 7.05
C TYR A 32 4.83 4.42 7.97
N THR A 33 4.61 3.14 7.69
CA THR A 33 3.75 2.27 8.49
C THR A 33 4.51 1.02 8.87
N HIS A 34 4.53 0.68 10.15
CA HIS A 34 4.97 -0.63 10.62
C HIS A 34 3.75 -1.54 10.74
N GLN A 35 3.80 -2.71 10.11
CA GLN A 35 2.64 -3.59 9.92
C GLN A 35 2.87 -4.96 10.53
N PHE A 36 1.81 -5.49 11.13
CA PHE A 36 1.74 -6.82 11.72
C PHE A 36 0.77 -7.65 10.89
N PRO A 37 1.25 -8.71 10.22
CA PRO A 37 0.39 -9.62 9.46
C PRO A 37 -0.39 -10.55 10.39
N TYR A 38 -1.60 -10.89 9.97
CA TYR A 38 -2.50 -11.83 10.62
C TYR A 38 -3.16 -12.73 9.57
N ALA A 39 -3.85 -13.78 10.07
CA ALA A 39 -4.52 -14.80 9.27
C ALA A 39 -3.54 -15.46 8.27
N ASP A 40 -3.94 -15.68 7.01
CA ASP A 40 -3.13 -16.43 6.05
C ASP A 40 -1.80 -15.73 5.70
N LEU A 41 -1.78 -14.41 5.75
CA LEU A 41 -0.55 -13.64 5.51
C LEU A 41 0.51 -13.89 6.60
N ALA A 42 0.09 -14.14 7.84
CA ALA A 42 0.99 -14.40 8.96
C ALA A 42 1.63 -15.80 8.91
N ILE A 43 1.16 -16.68 8.04
CA ILE A 43 1.79 -17.98 7.78
C ILE A 43 3.10 -17.77 7.03
N ASP A 44 3.07 -16.96 5.96
CA ASP A 44 4.21 -16.79 5.06
C ASP A 44 5.17 -15.68 5.53
N PHE A 45 4.65 -14.65 6.23
CA PHE A 45 5.41 -13.43 6.55
C PHE A 45 5.36 -13.06 8.04
N GLY A 46 6.45 -12.47 8.53
CA GLY A 46 6.48 -11.76 9.80
C GLY A 46 6.14 -10.29 9.64
N ASP A 47 6.39 -9.50 10.70
CA ASP A 47 6.19 -8.04 10.66
C ASP A 47 6.99 -7.41 9.53
N ASN A 48 6.35 -6.48 8.86
CA ASN A 48 6.85 -5.76 7.72
C ASN A 48 6.65 -4.25 7.88
N SER A 49 7.05 -3.51 6.87
CA SER A 49 6.87 -2.06 6.83
C SER A 49 6.37 -1.62 5.47
N SER A 50 5.74 -0.46 5.41
CA SER A 50 5.40 0.17 4.15
C SER A 50 5.71 1.66 4.15
N ILE A 51 5.99 2.18 2.95
CA ILE A 51 6.03 3.62 2.68
C ILE A 51 4.86 3.95 1.76
N GLY A 52 4.14 5.01 2.11
CA GLY A 52 2.91 5.39 1.43
C GLY A 52 2.89 6.83 0.96
N ILE A 53 2.08 7.04 -0.06
CA ILE A 53 1.67 8.36 -0.52
C ILE A 53 0.16 8.38 -0.69
N SER A 54 -0.50 9.38 -0.12
CA SER A 54 -1.94 9.59 -0.28
C SER A 54 -2.21 11.01 -0.74
N VAL A 55 -3.20 11.15 -1.59
CA VAL A 55 -3.78 12.46 -1.92
C VAL A 55 -5.19 12.48 -1.38
N ILE A 56 -5.46 13.38 -0.44
CA ILE A 56 -6.78 13.53 0.17
C ILE A 56 -7.35 14.91 -0.13
N ARG A 57 -8.68 14.96 -0.28
CA ARG A 57 -9.46 16.20 -0.36
C ARG A 57 -10.53 16.18 0.72
N LYS A 58 -10.48 17.18 1.59
CA LYS A 58 -11.51 17.48 2.56
C LYS A 58 -12.45 18.54 1.98
N ARG A 59 -13.75 18.30 2.01
CA ARG A 59 -14.80 19.24 1.65
C ARG A 59 -15.19 20.10 2.85
N ALA A 60 -15.97 21.15 2.60
CA ALA A 60 -16.45 22.05 3.62
C ALA A 60 -17.34 21.37 4.70
N ASP A 61 -18.05 20.32 4.32
CA ASP A 61 -18.86 19.46 5.20
C ASP A 61 -18.05 18.39 5.96
N ASN A 62 -16.73 18.50 5.95
CA ASN A 62 -15.78 17.56 6.52
C ASN A 62 -15.76 16.14 5.90
N LEU A 63 -16.41 15.96 4.77
CA LEU A 63 -16.26 14.72 4.01
C LEU A 63 -14.88 14.65 3.36
N LEU A 64 -14.31 13.43 3.36
CA LEU A 64 -13.00 13.13 2.83
C LEU A 64 -13.12 12.22 1.63
N PHE A 65 -12.32 12.49 0.61
CA PHE A 65 -12.10 11.62 -0.54
C PHE A 65 -10.62 11.58 -0.82
N GLY A 66 -10.12 10.43 -1.25
CA GLY A 66 -8.70 10.32 -1.55
C GLY A 66 -8.32 9.06 -2.30
N ILE A 67 -7.05 9.05 -2.69
CA ILE A 67 -6.37 7.90 -3.27
C ILE A 67 -5.13 7.66 -2.43
N ASP A 68 -4.87 6.41 -2.12
CA ASP A 68 -3.72 5.95 -1.35
C ASP A 68 -2.97 4.90 -2.14
N GLY A 69 -1.66 4.95 -2.08
CA GLY A 69 -0.77 3.94 -2.64
C GLY A 69 0.39 3.69 -1.70
N SER A 70 0.73 2.45 -1.42
CA SER A 70 1.85 2.09 -0.58
C SER A 70 2.67 0.93 -1.13
N TYR A 71 3.95 0.96 -0.84
CA TYR A 71 4.91 -0.10 -1.14
C TYR A 71 5.29 -0.84 0.13
N ILE A 72 5.05 -2.16 0.14
CA ILE A 72 5.29 -3.04 1.28
C ILE A 72 6.66 -3.71 1.13
N PHE A 73 7.41 -3.76 2.23
CA PHE A 73 8.71 -4.41 2.28
C PHE A 73 8.98 -5.02 3.66
N GLY A 74 9.60 -6.19 3.67
CA GLY A 74 9.96 -6.93 4.86
C GLY A 74 11.12 -7.88 4.58
N SER A 75 11.76 -8.34 5.65
CA SER A 75 12.83 -9.34 5.58
C SER A 75 12.51 -10.61 6.37
N LYS A 76 11.35 -10.66 7.03
CA LYS A 76 10.93 -11.79 7.84
C LYS A 76 10.04 -12.70 7.03
N ILE A 77 10.63 -13.65 6.32
CA ILE A 77 9.95 -14.74 5.62
C ILE A 77 9.90 -15.93 6.56
N LYS A 78 8.76 -16.59 6.69
CA LYS A 78 8.53 -17.75 7.55
C LYS A 78 8.52 -19.08 6.78
N GLU A 79 8.62 -19.04 5.47
CA GLU A 79 8.73 -20.21 4.61
C GLU A 79 10.16 -20.78 4.72
N GLU A 80 10.37 -21.71 5.65
CA GLU A 80 11.68 -22.30 5.92
C GLU A 80 12.11 -23.27 4.84
N ASN A 81 11.15 -23.96 4.19
CA ASN A 81 11.42 -25.05 3.24
C ASN A 81 11.36 -24.61 1.76
N LEU A 82 11.41 -23.30 1.51
CA LEU A 82 11.19 -22.74 0.16
C LEU A 82 12.18 -23.30 -0.90
N PHE A 83 13.36 -23.74 -0.51
CA PHE A 83 14.43 -24.18 -1.40
C PHE A 83 14.89 -25.61 -1.16
N ASP A 84 14.17 -26.41 -0.37
CA ASP A 84 14.61 -27.77 -0.01
C ASP A 84 14.86 -28.66 -1.22
N GLU A 85 14.06 -28.53 -2.28
CA GLU A 85 14.19 -29.31 -3.52
C GLU A 85 15.46 -28.99 -4.35
N ILE A 86 16.09 -27.83 -4.10
CA ILE A 86 17.31 -27.39 -4.80
C ILE A 86 18.51 -27.24 -3.87
N ALA A 87 18.31 -27.52 -2.58
CA ALA A 87 19.35 -27.48 -1.57
C ALA A 87 20.07 -28.84 -1.48
N THR A 88 21.29 -28.82 -0.95
CA THR A 88 22.01 -30.01 -0.55
C THR A 88 21.39 -30.63 0.72
N GLU A 89 21.84 -31.86 1.09
CA GLU A 89 21.40 -32.47 2.36
C GLU A 89 21.69 -31.62 3.61
N ASN A 90 22.62 -30.67 3.51
CA ASN A 90 22.95 -29.72 4.57
C ASN A 90 22.15 -28.38 4.47
N GLY A 91 21.24 -28.25 3.52
CA GLY A 91 20.43 -27.04 3.32
C GLY A 91 21.13 -25.93 2.54
N GLU A 92 22.28 -26.19 1.91
CA GLU A 92 23.05 -25.19 1.18
C GLU A 92 22.74 -25.24 -0.31
N ILE A 93 22.67 -24.07 -0.98
CA ILE A 93 22.44 -23.97 -2.42
C ILE A 93 23.78 -23.81 -3.14
N ILE A 94 23.96 -24.52 -4.25
CA ILE A 94 25.21 -24.52 -5.03
C ILE A 94 25.00 -23.64 -6.29
N ASN A 95 25.99 -22.76 -6.55
CA ASN A 95 26.04 -21.97 -7.77
C ASN A 95 26.61 -22.74 -8.97
N LYS A 96 26.67 -22.14 -10.14
CA LYS A 96 27.20 -22.74 -11.37
C LYS A 96 28.68 -23.20 -11.26
N ASP A 97 29.44 -22.62 -10.35
CA ASP A 97 30.89 -22.88 -10.18
C ASP A 97 31.15 -23.94 -9.10
N GLY A 98 30.10 -24.55 -8.54
CA GLY A 98 30.19 -25.57 -7.50
C GLY A 98 30.44 -25.01 -6.10
N LEU A 99 30.25 -23.70 -5.89
CA LEU A 99 30.41 -23.02 -4.61
C LEU A 99 29.06 -22.80 -3.94
N PHE A 100 29.06 -22.69 -2.61
CA PHE A 100 27.88 -22.34 -1.85
C PHE A 100 27.45 -20.90 -2.14
N ALA A 101 26.17 -20.73 -2.47
CA ALA A 101 25.58 -19.46 -2.82
C ALA A 101 24.70 -18.93 -1.68
N ASN A 102 24.78 -17.62 -1.44
CA ASN A 102 23.92 -16.98 -0.46
C ASN A 102 22.63 -16.48 -1.13
N VAL A 103 21.49 -17.03 -0.72
CA VAL A 103 20.17 -16.67 -1.21
C VAL A 103 19.41 -15.92 -0.10
N LEU A 104 19.00 -14.69 -0.39
CA LEU A 104 18.21 -13.86 0.52
C LEU A 104 16.77 -13.75 0.03
N THR A 105 15.84 -13.84 0.97
CA THR A 105 14.41 -13.69 0.71
C THR A 105 13.84 -12.45 1.40
N PHE A 106 12.95 -11.75 0.72
CA PHE A 106 12.32 -10.54 1.21
C PHE A 106 10.84 -10.52 0.82
N GLU A 107 10.01 -10.00 1.69
CA GLU A 107 8.66 -9.61 1.29
C GLU A 107 8.70 -8.33 0.45
N ARG A 108 7.95 -8.31 -0.65
CA ARG A 108 7.71 -7.13 -1.46
C ARG A 108 6.25 -7.12 -1.91
N GLY A 109 5.66 -5.94 -1.84
CA GLY A 109 4.27 -5.78 -2.24
C GLY A 109 3.91 -4.34 -2.52
N PHE A 110 2.70 -4.15 -2.98
CA PHE A 110 2.08 -2.83 -3.08
C PHE A 110 0.60 -2.93 -2.77
N SER A 111 0.04 -1.82 -2.35
CA SER A 111 -1.41 -1.67 -2.25
C SER A 111 -1.86 -0.32 -2.76
N THR A 112 -3.09 -0.25 -3.27
CA THR A 112 -3.71 1.00 -3.71
C THR A 112 -5.19 0.99 -3.35
N PHE A 113 -5.70 2.15 -2.88
CA PHE A 113 -7.06 2.27 -2.38
C PHE A 113 -7.71 3.58 -2.83
N LEU A 114 -9.00 3.51 -3.11
CA LEU A 114 -9.87 4.66 -3.16
C LEU A 114 -10.48 4.83 -1.78
N LEU A 115 -10.30 6.02 -1.19
CA LEU A 115 -10.67 6.30 0.19
C LEU A 115 -11.85 7.29 0.24
N GLY A 116 -12.73 7.06 1.21
CA GLY A 116 -13.78 7.99 1.61
C GLY A 116 -13.86 8.03 3.13
N GLY A 117 -14.33 9.16 3.69
CA GLY A 117 -14.39 9.26 5.13
C GLY A 117 -14.87 10.59 5.65
N LYS A 118 -14.60 10.87 6.92
CA LYS A 118 -14.98 12.10 7.59
C LYS A 118 -13.88 12.60 8.53
N ALA A 119 -13.69 13.92 8.52
CA ALA A 119 -12.82 14.62 9.47
C ALA A 119 -13.64 15.12 10.66
N PHE A 120 -13.06 14.99 11.84
CA PHE A 120 -13.58 15.53 13.11
C PHE A 120 -12.53 16.51 13.63
N THR A 121 -12.66 17.77 13.21
CA THR A 121 -11.74 18.85 13.60
C THR A 121 -12.12 19.42 14.96
N PHE A 122 -11.14 19.79 15.77
CA PHE A 122 -11.37 20.31 17.12
C PHE A 122 -11.71 21.80 17.17
N SER A 123 -11.55 22.51 16.06
CA SER A 123 -11.85 23.93 15.95
C SER A 123 -12.18 24.29 14.50
N GLU A 124 -13.11 25.19 14.30
CA GLU A 124 -13.48 25.69 12.97
C GLU A 124 -12.33 26.39 12.22
N ASN A 125 -11.39 26.96 12.97
CA ASN A 125 -10.25 27.69 12.43
C ASN A 125 -8.95 26.84 12.39
N ASN A 126 -9.04 25.52 12.64
CA ASN A 126 -7.87 24.63 12.65
C ASN A 126 -8.26 23.25 12.07
N GLU A 127 -7.51 22.81 11.09
CA GLU A 127 -7.69 21.51 10.46
C GLU A 127 -7.16 20.32 11.32
N SER A 128 -6.64 20.60 12.52
CA SER A 128 -6.20 19.56 13.44
C SER A 128 -7.38 18.76 13.98
N GLY A 129 -7.29 17.44 13.97
CA GLY A 129 -8.38 16.59 14.39
C GLY A 129 -8.18 15.12 14.08
N ILE A 130 -9.25 14.34 14.25
CA ILE A 130 -9.30 12.92 13.94
C ILE A 130 -9.89 12.74 12.53
N TYR A 131 -9.18 12.02 11.68
CA TYR A 131 -9.57 11.71 10.33
C TYR A 131 -9.83 10.21 10.20
N LEU A 132 -11.09 9.84 10.02
CA LEU A 132 -11.51 8.45 9.82
C LEU A 132 -11.77 8.22 8.34
N MET A 133 -11.07 7.27 7.75
CA MET A 133 -11.23 6.93 6.34
C MET A 133 -11.34 5.41 6.17
N GLY A 134 -12.17 4.99 5.22
CA GLY A 134 -12.27 3.63 4.75
C GLY A 134 -12.27 3.60 3.24
N GLY A 135 -11.90 2.48 2.67
CA GLY A 135 -11.85 2.36 1.21
C GLY A 135 -11.71 0.95 0.71
N ILE A 136 -11.82 0.85 -0.61
CA ILE A 136 -11.66 -0.38 -1.36
C ILE A 136 -10.51 -0.23 -2.35
N GLY A 137 -9.82 -1.33 -2.61
CA GLY A 137 -8.68 -1.29 -3.51
C GLY A 137 -8.12 -2.66 -3.82
N TYR A 138 -6.84 -2.69 -4.08
CA TYR A 138 -6.10 -3.87 -4.46
C TYR A 138 -4.81 -3.96 -3.65
N MET A 139 -4.46 -5.17 -3.23
CA MET A 139 -3.20 -5.49 -2.56
C MET A 139 -2.54 -6.66 -3.28
N GLN A 140 -1.22 -6.60 -3.40
CA GLN A 140 -0.40 -7.67 -3.94
C GLN A 140 0.89 -7.75 -3.17
N HIS A 141 1.34 -8.97 -2.88
CA HIS A 141 2.62 -9.25 -2.23
C HIS A 141 3.26 -10.51 -2.82
N LYS A 142 4.55 -10.66 -2.59
CA LYS A 142 5.34 -11.82 -3.02
C LYS A 142 6.63 -11.95 -2.23
N ILE A 143 7.24 -13.12 -2.30
CA ILE A 143 8.61 -13.35 -1.88
C ILE A 143 9.55 -12.91 -3.01
N ARG A 144 10.43 -11.95 -2.75
CA ARG A 144 11.53 -11.58 -3.64
C ARG A 144 12.76 -12.38 -3.26
N ILE A 145 13.29 -13.14 -4.21
CA ILE A 145 14.50 -13.96 -4.07
C ILE A 145 15.67 -13.20 -4.68
N GLN A 146 16.72 -13.01 -3.91
CA GLN A 146 17.94 -12.31 -4.32
C GLN A 146 19.15 -13.22 -4.15
N THR A 147 19.89 -13.45 -5.22
CA THR A 147 21.03 -14.38 -5.32
C THR A 147 22.38 -13.68 -5.33
N GLN A 148 22.52 -12.51 -4.73
CA GLN A 148 23.77 -11.74 -4.53
C GLN A 148 24.81 -11.91 -5.63
N GLU A 149 24.86 -11.69 -6.75
CA GLU A 149 25.87 -11.85 -7.83
C GLU A 149 26.15 -13.32 -8.24
N ASP A 150 25.64 -14.32 -7.49
CA ASP A 150 25.76 -15.72 -7.87
C ASP A 150 24.77 -16.11 -8.97
N PHE A 151 25.26 -16.73 -10.01
CA PHE A 151 24.38 -17.37 -10.99
C PHE A 151 24.01 -18.77 -10.54
N ILE A 152 22.76 -18.95 -10.13
CA ILE A 152 22.18 -20.23 -9.72
C ILE A 152 21.19 -20.65 -10.82
N PRO A 153 21.48 -21.72 -11.59
CA PRO A 153 20.63 -22.11 -12.72
C PRO A 153 19.18 -22.37 -12.33
N HIS A 154 18.95 -22.98 -11.17
CA HIS A 154 17.63 -23.28 -10.62
C HIS A 154 16.88 -22.07 -10.06
N LEU A 155 17.54 -20.91 -9.93
CA LEU A 155 16.96 -19.62 -9.50
C LEU A 155 17.13 -18.52 -10.55
N SER A 156 17.05 -18.89 -11.84
CA SER A 156 16.95 -17.89 -12.90
C SER A 156 15.66 -17.07 -12.76
N GLU A 157 15.57 -15.91 -13.42
CA GLU A 157 14.42 -15.01 -13.30
C GLU A 157 13.07 -15.65 -13.64
N GLU A 158 13.08 -16.71 -14.47
CA GLU A 158 11.87 -17.47 -14.78
C GLU A 158 11.54 -18.50 -13.70
N TYR A 159 12.54 -19.21 -13.20
CA TYR A 159 12.36 -20.21 -12.14
C TYR A 159 11.97 -19.58 -10.80
N LYS A 160 12.50 -18.40 -10.46
CA LYS A 160 12.07 -17.63 -9.27
C LYS A 160 10.56 -17.42 -9.19
N LYS A 161 9.86 -17.37 -10.34
CA LYS A 161 8.38 -17.25 -10.38
C LYS A 161 7.66 -18.44 -9.78
N GLY A 162 8.29 -19.62 -9.76
CA GLY A 162 7.75 -20.81 -9.13
C GLY A 162 7.87 -20.82 -7.61
N TYR A 163 8.75 -19.97 -7.06
CA TYR A 163 9.02 -19.86 -5.62
C TYR A 163 8.50 -18.57 -5.01
N ASP A 164 8.10 -17.55 -5.82
CA ASP A 164 7.84 -16.19 -5.34
C ASP A 164 6.49 -16.02 -4.64
N ARG A 165 5.64 -17.04 -4.64
CA ARG A 165 4.30 -17.07 -4.01
C ARG A 165 3.51 -15.78 -4.24
N LEU A 166 3.54 -15.30 -5.50
CA LEU A 166 2.86 -14.08 -5.87
C LEU A 166 1.36 -14.18 -5.60
N THR A 167 0.88 -13.34 -4.69
CA THR A 167 -0.50 -13.33 -4.21
C THR A 167 -1.08 -11.93 -4.36
N GLY A 168 -2.35 -11.83 -4.73
CA GLY A 168 -3.01 -10.53 -4.83
C GLY A 168 -4.52 -10.63 -4.98
N GLY A 169 -5.21 -9.55 -4.64
CA GLY A 169 -6.66 -9.52 -4.70
C GLY A 169 -7.28 -8.21 -4.24
N ILE A 170 -8.61 -8.20 -4.29
CA ILE A 170 -9.41 -7.08 -3.81
C ILE A 170 -9.22 -6.95 -2.30
N SER A 171 -9.10 -5.71 -1.82
CA SER A 171 -8.83 -5.43 -0.42
C SER A 171 -9.65 -4.25 0.06
N MET A 172 -9.89 -4.22 1.36
CA MET A 172 -10.48 -3.09 2.08
C MET A 172 -9.47 -2.52 3.05
N LYS A 173 -9.50 -1.20 3.24
CA LYS A 173 -8.66 -0.47 4.18
C LYS A 173 -9.54 0.40 5.06
N VAL A 174 -9.24 0.41 6.37
CA VAL A 174 -9.79 1.37 7.32
C VAL A 174 -8.62 2.00 8.06
N ASN A 175 -8.63 3.32 8.21
CA ASN A 175 -7.62 4.02 9.00
C ASN A 175 -8.23 5.10 9.88
N ALA A 176 -7.59 5.34 11.02
CA ALA A 176 -7.90 6.41 11.95
C ALA A 176 -6.62 7.17 12.24
N ASN A 177 -6.55 8.42 11.81
CA ASN A 177 -5.37 9.26 11.92
C ASN A 177 -5.68 10.53 12.73
N TYR A 178 -4.80 10.86 13.66
CA TYR A 178 -4.74 12.20 14.21
C TYR A 178 -3.85 13.07 13.34
N MET A 179 -4.41 14.13 12.76
CA MET A 179 -3.68 15.08 11.94
C MET A 179 -3.46 16.39 12.70
N TYR A 180 -2.21 16.85 12.72
CA TYR A 180 -1.80 18.09 13.37
C TYR A 180 -1.39 19.15 12.36
N PHE A 181 -2.06 20.30 12.41
CA PHE A 181 -1.79 21.46 11.58
C PHE A 181 -1.35 22.63 12.47
N SER A 182 -0.05 22.96 12.46
CA SER A 182 0.49 24.10 13.22
C SER A 182 0.07 25.42 12.56
N LYS A 183 -0.36 26.39 13.39
CA LYS A 183 -0.64 27.77 12.96
C LYS A 183 0.62 28.62 12.81
N LYS A 184 1.67 28.33 13.59
CA LYS A 184 2.91 29.14 13.63
C LYS A 184 4.03 28.59 12.76
N ASN A 185 4.10 27.27 12.56
CA ASN A 185 5.16 26.61 11.84
C ASN A 185 4.60 25.86 10.64
N ASN A 186 5.42 25.69 9.60
CA ASN A 186 5.06 24.89 8.42
C ASN A 186 5.00 23.38 8.71
N ILE A 187 5.18 22.97 9.98
CA ILE A 187 5.17 21.56 10.39
C ILE A 187 3.74 21.06 10.47
N LYS A 188 3.44 20.07 9.67
CA LYS A 188 2.16 19.36 9.65
C LYS A 188 2.47 17.87 9.58
N PHE A 189 1.99 17.12 10.55
CA PHE A 189 2.24 15.69 10.66
C PHE A 189 0.97 14.95 11.06
N PHE A 190 0.99 13.65 10.92
CA PHE A 190 -0.07 12.80 11.40
C PHE A 190 0.50 11.51 11.96
N ALA A 191 -0.27 10.89 12.83
CA ALA A 191 -0.04 9.55 13.34
C ALA A 191 -1.37 8.83 13.50
N GLY A 192 -1.37 7.52 13.36
CA GLY A 192 -2.59 6.75 13.44
C GLY A 192 -2.39 5.27 13.30
N VAL A 193 -3.51 4.60 13.09
CA VAL A 193 -3.55 3.15 12.90
C VAL A 193 -4.30 2.82 11.61
N GLU A 194 -3.96 1.69 11.01
CA GLU A 194 -4.65 1.16 9.85
C GLU A 194 -4.91 -0.34 9.97
N LEU A 195 -5.97 -0.76 9.33
CA LEU A 195 -6.33 -2.15 9.12
C LEU A 195 -6.58 -2.36 7.63
N ILE A 196 -5.89 -3.33 7.05
CA ILE A 196 -6.14 -3.78 5.68
C ILE A 196 -6.61 -5.22 5.75
N LYS A 197 -7.70 -5.54 5.06
CA LYS A 197 -8.17 -6.90 4.83
C LYS A 197 -8.22 -7.18 3.34
N GLY A 198 -7.44 -8.18 2.89
CA GLY A 198 -7.42 -8.68 1.52
C GLY A 198 -8.16 -10.00 1.38
N TRP A 199 -8.93 -10.14 0.32
CA TRP A 199 -9.38 -11.41 -0.24
C TRP A 199 -8.50 -11.68 -1.44
N THR A 200 -7.37 -12.31 -1.16
CA THR A 200 -6.32 -12.53 -2.14
C THR A 200 -6.36 -13.96 -2.65
N LYS A 201 -5.64 -14.21 -3.71
CA LYS A 201 -5.42 -15.56 -4.25
C LYS A 201 -4.04 -15.62 -4.88
N ASN A 202 -3.52 -16.83 -4.98
CA ASN A 202 -2.27 -17.06 -5.68
C ASN A 202 -2.44 -16.71 -7.17
N LEU A 203 -1.51 -15.94 -7.71
CA LEU A 203 -1.47 -15.51 -9.11
C LEU A 203 -0.52 -16.37 -9.96
N ARG A 204 0.21 -17.30 -9.33
CA ARG A 204 1.03 -18.31 -10.02
C ARG A 204 0.20 -19.56 -10.29
N ALA A 205 0.57 -20.29 -11.31
CA ALA A 205 -0.13 -21.53 -11.66
C ALA A 205 0.43 -22.74 -10.92
N TYR A 206 1.70 -22.69 -10.53
CA TYR A 206 2.45 -23.82 -9.98
C TYR A 206 3.46 -23.34 -8.94
N ASN A 207 3.57 -24.08 -7.83
CA ASN A 207 4.60 -23.91 -6.80
C ASN A 207 5.68 -24.96 -6.99
N PHE A 208 6.92 -24.56 -7.09
CA PHE A 208 8.04 -25.49 -7.29
C PHE A 208 8.49 -26.15 -6.00
N ASP A 209 8.36 -25.47 -4.87
CA ASP A 209 8.67 -26.00 -3.54
C ASP A 209 7.71 -27.11 -3.08
N GLU A 210 6.44 -27.02 -3.43
CA GLU A 210 5.43 -28.03 -3.13
C GLU A 210 5.24 -29.04 -4.28
N MET A 211 5.83 -28.77 -5.45
CA MET A 211 5.64 -29.53 -6.68
C MET A 211 4.17 -29.72 -7.07
N GLU A 212 3.32 -28.73 -6.76
CA GLU A 212 1.87 -28.79 -6.96
C GLU A 212 1.32 -27.58 -7.70
N TYR A 213 0.17 -27.77 -8.34
CA TYR A 213 -0.61 -26.65 -8.87
C TYR A 213 -1.19 -25.84 -7.72
N THR A 214 -1.02 -24.52 -7.78
CA THR A 214 -1.51 -23.64 -6.73
C THR A 214 -3.02 -23.70 -6.58
N SER A 215 -3.49 -23.74 -5.33
CA SER A 215 -4.91 -23.58 -5.05
C SER A 215 -5.40 -22.21 -5.54
N LYS A 216 -6.60 -22.20 -6.12
CA LYS A 216 -7.31 -20.98 -6.53
C LYS A 216 -8.21 -20.44 -5.42
N ASP A 217 -8.14 -21.01 -4.23
CA ASP A 217 -8.94 -20.60 -3.08
C ASP A 217 -8.56 -19.19 -2.65
N TYR A 218 -9.55 -18.49 -2.08
CA TYR A 218 -9.30 -17.18 -1.51
C TYR A 218 -8.61 -17.29 -0.17
N ARG A 219 -7.58 -16.50 0.00
CA ARG A 219 -6.85 -16.27 1.26
C ARG A 219 -7.43 -15.04 1.96
N ASN A 220 -7.38 -15.06 3.27
CA ASN A 220 -7.73 -13.93 4.11
C ASN A 220 -6.45 -13.27 4.64
N ASP A 221 -5.93 -12.30 3.93
CA ASP A 221 -4.75 -11.57 4.34
C ASP A 221 -5.15 -10.35 5.17
N ILE A 222 -4.59 -10.21 6.37
CA ILE A 222 -4.88 -9.10 7.27
C ILE A 222 -3.57 -8.44 7.67
N LEU A 223 -3.53 -7.10 7.56
CA LEU A 223 -2.45 -6.25 8.04
C LEU A 223 -3.01 -5.24 9.03
N VAL A 224 -2.43 -5.17 10.21
CA VAL A 224 -2.66 -4.11 11.20
C VAL A 224 -1.42 -3.27 11.29
N GLY A 225 -1.54 -1.96 11.12
CA GLY A 225 -0.39 -1.06 11.05
C GLY A 225 -0.48 0.12 12.00
N ILE A 226 0.67 0.57 12.49
CA ILE A 226 0.86 1.84 13.17
C ILE A 226 1.60 2.74 12.19
N LYS A 227 1.01 3.90 11.87
CA LYS A 227 1.53 4.80 10.86
C LYS A 227 1.81 6.19 11.39
N ALA A 228 2.83 6.82 10.82
CA ALA A 228 3.15 8.22 11.05
C ALA A 228 3.68 8.85 9.76
N GLY A 229 3.44 10.15 9.60
CA GLY A 229 3.85 10.82 8.38
C GLY A 229 3.75 12.32 8.40
N VAL A 230 4.05 12.92 7.26
CA VAL A 230 4.00 14.36 7.04
C VAL A 230 2.89 14.73 6.08
N ILE A 231 2.34 15.93 6.27
CA ILE A 231 1.25 16.47 5.48
C ILE A 231 1.76 17.68 4.70
N ILE A 232 1.57 17.66 3.39
CA ILE A 232 1.85 18.81 2.51
C ILE A 232 0.52 19.33 1.98
N PRO A 233 -0.04 20.42 2.56
CA PRO A 233 -1.27 21.00 2.06
C PRO A 233 -1.03 21.72 0.74
N ILE A 234 -1.93 21.53 -0.20
CA ILE A 234 -1.95 22.25 -1.47
C ILE A 234 -2.91 23.42 -1.33
N PHE A 235 -2.38 24.64 -1.18
CA PHE A 235 -3.20 25.86 -1.13
C PHE A 235 -3.51 26.32 -2.54
N LYS A 236 -4.80 26.57 -2.84
CA LYS A 236 -5.15 27.35 -4.02
C LYS A 236 -4.69 28.79 -3.78
N ARG A 237 -3.89 29.36 -4.68
CA ARG A 237 -3.62 30.79 -4.69
C ARG A 237 -4.96 31.50 -4.98
N THR A 238 -5.45 32.26 -4.04
CA THR A 238 -6.51 33.24 -4.29
C THR A 238 -5.86 34.35 -5.10
N THR A 239 -6.29 34.54 -6.34
CA THR A 239 -5.89 35.70 -7.15
C THR A 239 -6.43 36.95 -6.42
N ALA A 240 -5.55 37.76 -5.84
CA ALA A 240 -5.94 39.05 -5.32
C ALA A 240 -6.44 39.86 -6.51
N GLU A 241 -7.71 40.24 -6.50
CA GLU A 241 -8.23 41.22 -7.44
C GLU A 241 -7.57 42.56 -7.13
N PHE A 242 -6.66 42.99 -8.02
CA PHE A 242 -6.10 44.30 -7.97
C PHE A 242 -7.19 45.27 -8.48
N HIS A 243 -7.88 45.95 -7.58
CA HIS A 243 -8.68 47.11 -7.93
C HIS A 243 -7.74 48.30 -8.16
N TYR A 244 -7.53 48.64 -9.43
CA TYR A 244 -6.99 49.98 -9.78
C TYR A 244 -8.05 51.00 -9.51
N ARG A 245 -7.76 51.93 -8.63
CA ARG A 245 -8.49 53.22 -8.50
C ARG A 245 -7.85 54.23 -9.39
#